data_cc968af8643671b5e053772e1a3025a5
#
_entry.id   cc968af8643671b5e053772e1a3025a5
#
_cell.length_a   1.000
_cell.length_b   1.000
_cell.length_c   1.000
_cell.angle_alpha   90.00
_cell.angle_beta   90.00
_cell.angle_gamma   90.00
#
_symmetry.space_group_name_H-M   'P 1'
#
loop_
_entity.id
_entity.type
_entity.pdbx_description
1 polymer ?
#
loop_
_entity_poly.entity_id
_entity_poly.type
_entity_poly.pdbx_seq_one_letter_code
_entity_poly.pdbx_strand_id
1 'polypeptide(L)'
;PLVVLDGIPFMGNLSDINPGDIKSMDILKDASSTAIYGSRGANGVILITTHKGAQGSPARFTYNGYAGMKKVFSKYPMMNGSKFAEMRKLAGKFENSVDESDDVDTDWQDLMFRDGYVNSHDVSVSGGTNGGGYSFGAAYYKDQGVIPTQNYTRYSLRGSFDQGVGKYFRFGLVNNTNYNVTKGSNIGLYGVLSMSPIADPYNADGTLKRTVKYNSQDESFVLTRGVVEELEDSWLSKTEGFGTYNNLFAEVKCPWMEGLKYRVNLGLNYRSTKGGSFTGEGINSTTADTPST
;
A
#
# COMPACT_ATOMS: atom_id res chain seq x y z
N PRO A 1 14.71 4.98 -10.54
CA PRO A 1 15.04 6.40 -10.44
C PRO A 1 15.37 6.79 -8.99
N LEU A 2 16.20 7.80 -8.84
CA LEU A 2 16.45 8.44 -7.55
C LEU A 2 15.25 9.34 -7.22
N VAL A 3 14.70 9.23 -6.02
CA VAL A 3 13.69 10.17 -5.54
C VAL A 3 14.37 11.21 -4.66
N VAL A 4 14.08 12.47 -4.90
CA VAL A 4 14.58 13.62 -4.12
C VAL A 4 13.38 14.38 -3.57
N LEU A 5 13.26 14.41 -2.25
CA LEU A 5 12.19 15.08 -1.53
C LEU A 5 12.71 16.37 -0.90
N ASP A 6 12.16 17.51 -1.31
CA ASP A 6 12.58 18.85 -0.86
C ASP A 6 14.10 19.09 -0.92
N GLY A 7 14.75 18.54 -1.96
CA GLY A 7 16.19 18.70 -2.22
C GLY A 7 17.10 17.68 -1.58
N ILE A 8 16.57 16.68 -0.85
CA ILE A 8 17.36 15.62 -0.21
C ILE A 8 16.95 14.26 -0.79
N PRO A 9 17.92 13.35 -1.05
CA PRO A 9 17.62 11.98 -1.45
C PRO A 9 16.68 11.27 -0.48
N PHE A 10 15.57 10.77 -1.00
CA PHE A 10 14.54 10.09 -0.23
C PHE A 10 14.79 8.58 -0.26
N MET A 11 14.88 7.98 0.91
CA MET A 11 15.20 6.55 1.09
C MET A 11 13.97 5.67 1.27
N GLY A 12 12.76 6.25 1.21
CA GLY A 12 11.48 5.56 1.34
C GLY A 12 10.88 5.13 0.01
N ASN A 13 9.69 4.54 0.07
CA ASN A 13 8.89 4.26 -1.12
C ASN A 13 8.03 5.50 -1.46
N LEU A 14 7.71 5.71 -2.73
CA LEU A 14 6.79 6.78 -3.13
C LEU A 14 5.43 6.69 -2.43
N SER A 15 4.97 5.48 -2.12
CA SER A 15 3.74 5.25 -1.35
C SER A 15 3.78 5.79 0.09
N ASP A 16 4.98 6.07 0.62
CA ASP A 16 5.15 6.63 1.95
C ASP A 16 4.85 8.14 1.98
N ILE A 17 4.87 8.79 0.81
CA ILE A 17 4.56 10.22 0.66
C ILE A 17 3.05 10.39 0.45
N ASN A 18 2.43 11.26 1.24
CA ASN A 18 1.02 11.59 1.03
C ASN A 18 0.87 12.47 -0.21
N PRO A 19 0.06 12.09 -1.22
CA PRO A 19 -0.16 12.90 -2.42
C PRO A 19 -0.65 14.33 -2.13
N GLY A 20 -1.45 14.51 -1.08
CA GLY A 20 -1.92 15.83 -0.65
C GLY A 20 -0.82 16.79 -0.20
N ASP A 21 0.37 16.26 0.10
CA ASP A 21 1.54 17.05 0.50
C ASP A 21 2.36 17.55 -0.68
N ILE A 22 2.16 16.99 -1.86
CA ILE A 22 2.97 17.26 -3.05
C ILE A 22 2.48 18.55 -3.71
N LYS A 23 3.37 19.53 -3.81
CA LYS A 23 3.15 20.76 -4.57
C LYS A 23 3.50 20.59 -6.04
N SER A 24 4.64 19.93 -6.33
CA SER A 24 5.08 19.61 -7.69
C SER A 24 5.90 18.33 -7.71
N MET A 25 5.86 17.65 -8.85
CA MET A 25 6.68 16.48 -9.15
C MET A 25 7.30 16.68 -10.54
N ASP A 26 8.61 16.70 -10.59
CA ASP A 26 9.38 16.90 -11.80
C ASP A 26 10.23 15.67 -12.08
N ILE A 27 10.22 15.16 -13.30
CA ILE A 27 10.97 13.97 -13.71
C ILE A 27 12.12 14.38 -14.62
N LEU A 28 13.36 14.21 -14.12
CA LEU A 28 14.57 14.46 -14.87
C LEU A 28 15.04 13.16 -15.54
N LYS A 29 15.06 13.16 -16.86
CA LYS A 29 15.49 12.00 -17.69
C LYS A 29 16.79 12.26 -18.43
N ASP A 30 17.16 13.52 -18.61
CA ASP A 30 18.33 13.92 -19.40
C ASP A 30 19.61 13.83 -18.57
N ALA A 31 20.70 13.40 -19.19
CA ALA A 31 21.99 13.27 -18.54
C ALA A 31 22.50 14.59 -17.93
N SER A 32 22.24 15.74 -18.56
CA SER A 32 22.63 17.06 -18.08
C SER A 32 21.86 17.44 -16.82
N SER A 33 20.57 17.18 -16.74
CA SER A 33 19.72 17.51 -15.58
C SER A 33 19.98 16.56 -14.39
N THR A 34 20.41 15.32 -14.66
CA THR A 34 20.72 14.33 -13.60
C THR A 34 22.15 14.38 -13.11
N ALA A 35 23.07 15.10 -13.80
CA ALA A 35 24.50 15.17 -13.50
C ALA A 35 24.80 15.63 -12.07
N ILE A 36 24.01 16.55 -11.49
CA ILE A 36 24.17 17.04 -10.13
C ILE A 36 23.95 15.97 -9.06
N TYR A 37 23.31 14.84 -9.41
CA TYR A 37 23.05 13.71 -8.51
C TYR A 37 24.05 12.57 -8.68
N GLY A 38 25.04 12.75 -9.58
CA GLY A 38 26.10 11.77 -9.87
C GLY A 38 25.56 10.42 -10.34
N SER A 39 26.25 9.37 -10.00
CA SER A 39 25.89 7.98 -10.39
C SER A 39 24.50 7.54 -9.92
N ARG A 40 23.98 8.11 -8.83
CA ARG A 40 22.61 7.83 -8.34
C ARG A 40 21.52 8.31 -9.29
N GLY A 41 21.82 9.31 -10.12
CA GLY A 41 20.89 9.87 -11.11
C GLY A 41 20.85 9.11 -12.43
N ALA A 42 21.68 8.10 -12.66
CA ALA A 42 21.82 7.41 -13.95
C ALA A 42 20.51 6.82 -14.50
N ASN A 43 19.60 6.40 -13.64
CA ASN A 43 18.26 5.88 -14.01
C ASN A 43 17.15 6.94 -13.94
N GLY A 44 17.52 8.23 -14.02
CA GLY A 44 16.61 9.37 -13.87
C GLY A 44 16.39 9.78 -12.41
N VAL A 45 15.87 10.99 -12.24
CA VAL A 45 15.59 11.58 -10.91
C VAL A 45 14.15 12.08 -10.88
N ILE A 46 13.45 11.79 -9.79
CA ILE A 46 12.12 12.31 -9.49
C ILE A 46 12.28 13.35 -8.39
N LEU A 47 12.04 14.62 -8.72
CA LEU A 47 12.06 15.72 -7.76
C LEU A 47 10.66 15.93 -7.22
N ILE A 48 10.50 15.82 -5.92
CA ILE A 48 9.24 16.08 -5.24
C ILE A 48 9.42 17.31 -4.34
N THR A 49 8.59 18.30 -4.57
CA THR A 49 8.51 19.50 -3.72
C THR A 49 7.22 19.47 -2.95
N THR A 50 7.28 19.65 -1.64
CA THR A 50 6.10 19.68 -0.77
C THR A 50 5.54 21.10 -0.58
N HIS A 51 4.29 21.19 -0.14
CA HIS A 51 3.68 22.46 0.24
C HIS A 51 4.38 23.06 1.47
N LYS A 52 4.73 24.33 1.37
CA LYS A 52 5.33 25.11 2.47
C LYS A 52 4.49 26.36 2.71
N GLY A 53 4.50 26.87 3.93
CA GLY A 53 3.89 28.17 4.21
C GLY A 53 4.65 29.31 3.49
N ALA A 54 3.91 30.30 3.01
CA ALA A 54 4.50 31.45 2.37
C ALA A 54 4.67 32.59 3.39
N GLN A 55 5.81 33.30 3.34
CA GLN A 55 6.08 34.47 4.20
C GLN A 55 4.94 35.49 4.08
N GLY A 56 4.49 36.02 5.23
CA GLY A 56 3.44 37.03 5.30
C GLY A 56 2.03 36.55 4.94
N SER A 57 1.83 35.26 4.64
CA SER A 57 0.51 34.75 4.33
C SER A 57 -0.34 34.54 5.59
N PRO A 58 -1.65 34.82 5.54
CA PRO A 58 -2.56 34.49 6.64
C PRO A 58 -2.59 32.99 6.92
N ALA A 59 -2.95 32.62 8.14
CA ALA A 59 -3.15 31.24 8.49
C ALA A 59 -4.33 30.66 7.70
N ARG A 60 -4.10 29.51 7.06
CA ARG A 60 -5.09 28.78 6.28
C ARG A 60 -5.19 27.36 6.80
N PHE A 61 -6.39 26.96 7.13
CA PHE A 61 -6.75 25.57 7.41
C PHE A 61 -7.29 24.91 6.14
N THR A 62 -6.87 23.69 5.87
CA THR A 62 -7.36 22.90 4.73
C THR A 62 -7.71 21.50 5.20
N TYR A 63 -8.87 21.02 4.78
CA TYR A 63 -9.27 19.64 4.93
C TYR A 63 -9.61 19.08 3.56
N ASN A 64 -9.03 17.92 3.25
CA ASN A 64 -9.36 17.12 2.07
C ASN A 64 -9.74 15.72 2.53
N GLY A 65 -10.86 15.22 2.04
CA GLY A 65 -11.31 13.88 2.36
C GLY A 65 -12.02 13.26 1.17
N TYR A 66 -11.84 11.96 1.02
CA TYR A 66 -12.62 11.17 0.08
C TYR A 66 -12.85 9.76 0.61
N ALA A 67 -13.95 9.18 0.18
CA ALA A 67 -14.26 7.78 0.38
C ALA A 67 -14.71 7.18 -0.95
N GLY A 68 -14.38 5.92 -1.18
CA GLY A 68 -14.75 5.22 -2.40
C GLY A 68 -14.92 3.73 -2.18
N MET A 69 -15.78 3.12 -3.01
CA MET A 69 -15.94 1.68 -3.07
C MET A 69 -15.10 1.11 -4.22
N LYS A 70 -14.60 -0.08 -4.03
CA LYS A 70 -13.84 -0.83 -5.01
C LYS A 70 -14.59 -2.11 -5.36
N LYS A 71 -14.68 -2.42 -6.63
CA LYS A 71 -15.23 -3.67 -7.13
C LYS A 71 -14.28 -4.29 -8.13
N VAL A 72 -14.33 -5.60 -8.26
CA VAL A 72 -13.62 -6.29 -9.32
C VAL A 72 -14.22 -5.85 -10.66
N PHE A 73 -13.39 -5.28 -11.52
CA PHE A 73 -13.83 -4.76 -12.81
C PHE A 73 -14.24 -5.86 -13.78
N SER A 74 -13.50 -6.96 -13.79
CA SER A 74 -13.74 -8.11 -14.66
C SER A 74 -13.22 -9.37 -13.99
N LYS A 75 -13.99 -10.45 -14.10
CA LYS A 75 -13.56 -11.79 -13.72
C LYS A 75 -12.86 -12.47 -14.90
N TYR A 76 -12.01 -13.42 -14.60
CA TYR A 76 -11.46 -14.30 -15.64
C TYR A 76 -12.58 -15.16 -16.22
N PRO A 77 -12.68 -15.26 -17.56
CA PRO A 77 -13.66 -16.13 -18.19
C PRO A 77 -13.29 -17.61 -17.92
N MET A 78 -14.08 -18.26 -17.08
CA MET A 78 -13.93 -19.67 -16.73
C MET A 78 -15.06 -20.48 -17.36
N MET A 79 -14.84 -21.79 -17.52
CA MET A 79 -15.92 -22.69 -17.90
C MET A 79 -16.95 -22.79 -16.78
N ASN A 80 -18.21 -22.80 -17.13
CA ASN A 80 -19.28 -23.15 -16.20
C ASN A 80 -19.31 -24.66 -15.95
N GLY A 81 -20.07 -25.09 -14.92
CA GLY A 81 -20.12 -26.48 -14.49
C GLY A 81 -20.53 -27.45 -15.61
N SER A 82 -21.56 -27.11 -16.38
CA SER A 82 -22.07 -28.01 -17.46
C SER A 82 -21.04 -28.21 -18.58
N LYS A 83 -20.35 -27.13 -19.03
CA LYS A 83 -19.28 -27.28 -20.05
C LYS A 83 -18.09 -28.05 -19.52
N PHE A 84 -17.75 -27.82 -18.25
CA PHE A 84 -16.65 -28.52 -17.61
C PHE A 84 -16.95 -30.05 -17.49
N ALA A 85 -18.17 -30.42 -17.07
CA ALA A 85 -18.62 -31.81 -17.01
C ALA A 85 -18.61 -32.47 -18.40
N GLU A 86 -19.10 -31.74 -19.43
CA GLU A 86 -19.07 -32.24 -20.82
C GLU A 86 -17.63 -32.48 -21.30
N MET A 87 -16.73 -31.55 -21.07
CA MET A 87 -15.32 -31.68 -21.44
C MET A 87 -14.65 -32.84 -20.71
N ARG A 88 -14.93 -33.07 -19.42
CA ARG A 88 -14.42 -34.24 -18.70
C ARG A 88 -14.89 -35.55 -19.30
N LYS A 89 -16.16 -35.66 -19.67
CA LYS A 89 -16.73 -36.80 -20.35
C LYS A 89 -16.05 -37.10 -21.70
N LEU A 90 -15.86 -36.05 -22.50
CA LEU A 90 -15.14 -36.15 -23.79
C LEU A 90 -13.67 -36.57 -23.60
N ALA A 91 -13.02 -36.14 -22.51
CA ALA A 91 -11.66 -36.53 -22.16
C ALA A 91 -11.55 -37.95 -21.54
N GLY A 92 -12.64 -38.68 -21.40
CA GLY A 92 -12.66 -40.01 -20.80
C GLY A 92 -12.52 -40.02 -19.28
N LYS A 93 -12.83 -38.90 -18.61
CA LYS A 93 -12.81 -38.74 -17.15
C LYS A 93 -14.24 -38.65 -16.63
N PHE A 94 -14.82 -39.75 -16.27
CA PHE A 94 -16.28 -39.85 -16.00
C PHE A 94 -16.63 -39.82 -14.50
N GLU A 95 -15.68 -40.05 -13.62
CA GLU A 95 -15.99 -40.18 -12.20
C GLU A 95 -15.89 -38.81 -11.51
N ASN A 96 -17.00 -38.42 -10.92
CA ASN A 96 -17.04 -37.28 -10.03
C ASN A 96 -16.45 -37.70 -8.67
N SER A 97 -15.76 -36.78 -8.04
CA SER A 97 -15.28 -36.92 -6.67
C SER A 97 -16.46 -36.75 -5.68
N VAL A 98 -16.19 -37.02 -4.39
CA VAL A 98 -17.23 -36.98 -3.33
C VAL A 98 -17.96 -35.64 -3.27
N ASP A 99 -17.25 -34.54 -3.54
CA ASP A 99 -17.81 -33.18 -3.49
C ASP A 99 -18.19 -32.66 -4.88
N GLU A 100 -18.14 -33.45 -5.93
CA GLU A 100 -18.49 -33.01 -7.28
C GLU A 100 -19.84 -33.59 -7.74
N SER A 101 -20.63 -32.76 -8.42
CA SER A 101 -21.87 -33.15 -9.06
C SER A 101 -22.08 -32.40 -10.37
N ASP A 102 -22.59 -33.06 -11.42
CA ASP A 102 -22.79 -32.47 -12.75
C ASP A 102 -23.88 -31.39 -12.79
N ASP A 103 -24.68 -31.29 -11.75
CA ASP A 103 -25.74 -30.29 -11.56
C ASP A 103 -25.28 -29.06 -10.78
N VAL A 104 -24.02 -29.05 -10.30
CA VAL A 104 -23.40 -27.93 -9.60
C VAL A 104 -22.70 -27.00 -10.60
N ASP A 105 -22.84 -25.70 -10.37
CA ASP A 105 -22.16 -24.65 -11.12
C ASP A 105 -21.64 -23.58 -10.15
N THR A 106 -20.41 -23.74 -9.67
CA THR A 106 -19.81 -22.88 -8.66
C THR A 106 -18.92 -21.82 -9.30
N ASP A 107 -19.26 -20.53 -9.10
CA ASP A 107 -18.37 -19.41 -9.41
C ASP A 107 -17.45 -19.14 -8.21
N TRP A 108 -16.29 -19.77 -8.21
CA TRP A 108 -15.29 -19.61 -7.16
C TRP A 108 -14.75 -18.19 -7.04
N GLN A 109 -14.79 -17.40 -8.11
CA GLN A 109 -14.39 -16.00 -8.08
C GLN A 109 -15.39 -15.14 -7.29
N ASP A 110 -16.69 -15.41 -7.43
CA ASP A 110 -17.73 -14.74 -6.63
C ASP A 110 -17.61 -15.08 -5.15
N LEU A 111 -17.30 -16.33 -4.84
CA LEU A 111 -17.10 -16.77 -3.46
C LEU A 111 -15.86 -16.15 -2.81
N MET A 112 -14.86 -15.75 -3.61
CA MET A 112 -13.61 -15.18 -3.11
C MET A 112 -13.66 -13.67 -3.01
N PHE A 113 -14.17 -12.96 -4.02
CA PHE A 113 -14.10 -11.52 -4.06
C PHE A 113 -15.13 -10.85 -3.13
N ARG A 114 -14.74 -9.69 -2.60
CA ARG A 114 -15.63 -8.79 -1.86
C ARG A 114 -15.57 -7.38 -2.41
N ASP A 115 -16.55 -6.57 -2.04
CA ASP A 115 -16.44 -5.14 -2.22
C ASP A 115 -15.40 -4.59 -1.25
N GLY A 116 -14.41 -3.88 -1.78
CA GLY A 116 -13.41 -3.16 -1.01
C GLY A 116 -13.81 -1.70 -0.82
N TYR A 117 -13.09 -0.99 0.03
CA TYR A 117 -13.28 0.45 0.19
C TYR A 117 -11.96 1.18 0.39
N VAL A 118 -11.95 2.44 0.01
CA VAL A 118 -10.85 3.37 0.28
C VAL A 118 -11.40 4.56 1.06
N ASN A 119 -10.62 5.00 2.04
CA ASN A 119 -10.95 6.15 2.86
C ASN A 119 -9.68 6.99 3.11
N SER A 120 -9.78 8.30 2.90
CA SER A 120 -8.65 9.22 3.06
C SER A 120 -9.11 10.52 3.72
N HIS A 121 -8.37 10.95 4.72
CA HIS A 121 -8.55 12.22 5.40
C HIS A 121 -7.19 12.91 5.51
N ASP A 122 -7.14 14.16 5.10
CA ASP A 122 -5.95 15.02 5.19
C ASP A 122 -6.37 16.36 5.80
N VAL A 123 -5.70 16.75 6.85
CA VAL A 123 -5.87 18.05 7.49
C VAL A 123 -4.54 18.78 7.49
N SER A 124 -4.56 20.06 7.17
CA SER A 124 -3.36 20.87 7.22
C SER A 124 -3.64 22.32 7.64
N VAL A 125 -2.65 22.91 8.28
CA VAL A 125 -2.60 24.34 8.58
C VAL A 125 -1.32 24.91 8.03
N SER A 126 -1.40 26.03 7.34
CA SER A 126 -0.24 26.74 6.82
C SER A 126 -0.42 28.23 6.97
N GLY A 127 0.69 28.94 7.11
CA GLY A 127 0.68 30.37 7.24
C GLY A 127 2.08 30.96 7.20
N GLY A 128 2.20 32.28 7.37
CA GLY A 128 3.45 32.98 7.34
C GLY A 128 3.59 33.99 8.48
N THR A 129 4.84 34.19 8.86
CA THR A 129 5.28 35.28 9.69
C THR A 129 5.94 36.35 8.82
N ASN A 130 6.30 37.52 9.40
CA ASN A 130 7.07 38.57 8.68
C ASN A 130 8.45 38.08 8.19
N GLY A 131 9.00 37.00 8.78
CA GLY A 131 10.33 36.47 8.45
C GLY A 131 10.30 35.08 7.80
N GLY A 132 9.16 34.40 7.70
CA GLY A 132 9.12 33.05 7.21
C GLY A 132 7.73 32.46 7.08
N GLY A 133 7.66 31.12 7.00
CA GLY A 133 6.41 30.41 6.86
C GLY A 133 6.42 29.09 7.60
N TYR A 134 5.24 28.57 7.85
CA TYR A 134 5.02 27.27 8.48
C TYR A 134 3.91 26.51 7.79
N SER A 135 4.01 25.19 7.83
CA SER A 135 2.94 24.28 7.39
C SER A 135 3.01 23.02 8.23
N PHE A 136 1.87 22.57 8.75
CA PHE A 136 1.72 21.32 9.46
C PHE A 136 0.54 20.56 8.88
N GLY A 137 0.70 19.25 8.70
CA GLY A 137 -0.36 18.42 8.17
C GLY A 137 -0.35 17.05 8.83
N ALA A 138 -1.53 16.44 8.88
CA ALA A 138 -1.73 15.06 9.29
C ALA A 138 -2.68 14.37 8.31
N ALA A 139 -2.36 13.15 7.91
CA ALA A 139 -3.19 12.38 7.01
C ALA A 139 -3.38 10.95 7.49
N TYR A 140 -4.58 10.44 7.24
CA TYR A 140 -4.98 9.05 7.41
C TYR A 140 -5.46 8.51 6.08
N TYR A 141 -4.97 7.32 5.72
CA TYR A 141 -5.39 6.61 4.52
C TYR A 141 -5.62 5.15 4.85
N LYS A 142 -6.76 4.61 4.45
CA LYS A 142 -7.08 3.20 4.57
C LYS A 142 -7.60 2.68 3.23
N ASP A 143 -7.03 1.58 2.81
CA ASP A 143 -7.39 0.84 1.61
C ASP A 143 -7.70 -0.61 1.97
N GLN A 144 -8.93 -1.02 1.77
CA GLN A 144 -9.36 -2.40 1.89
C GLN A 144 -9.49 -3.01 0.51
N GLY A 145 -8.75 -4.11 0.29
CA GLY A 145 -8.73 -4.82 -0.99
C GLY A 145 -10.01 -5.60 -1.27
N VAL A 146 -10.21 -5.91 -2.54
CA VAL A 146 -11.29 -6.81 -3.02
C VAL A 146 -11.03 -8.28 -2.71
N ILE A 147 -9.78 -8.64 -2.39
CA ILE A 147 -9.40 -9.93 -1.82
C ILE A 147 -9.43 -9.81 -0.30
N PRO A 148 -10.10 -10.71 0.42
CA PRO A 148 -10.15 -10.73 1.88
C PRO A 148 -8.73 -10.66 2.49
N THR A 149 -8.63 -10.12 3.70
CA THR A 149 -7.40 -9.89 4.47
C THR A 149 -6.44 -8.83 3.91
N GLN A 150 -6.49 -8.49 2.62
CA GLN A 150 -5.61 -7.49 2.04
C GLN A 150 -6.06 -6.07 2.42
N ASN A 151 -5.31 -5.47 3.33
CA ASN A 151 -5.58 -4.13 3.84
C ASN A 151 -4.28 -3.32 3.91
N TYR A 152 -4.36 -2.05 3.58
CA TYR A 152 -3.27 -1.09 3.74
C TYR A 152 -3.77 0.11 4.54
N THR A 153 -3.03 0.50 5.57
CA THR A 153 -3.32 1.69 6.37
C THR A 153 -2.06 2.53 6.48
N ARG A 154 -2.19 3.84 6.29
CA ARG A 154 -1.08 4.79 6.43
C ARG A 154 -1.51 5.97 7.28
N TYR A 155 -0.65 6.34 8.22
CA TYR A 155 -0.70 7.57 8.99
C TYR A 155 0.51 8.42 8.58
N SER A 156 0.29 9.69 8.28
CA SER A 156 1.35 10.60 7.86
C SER A 156 1.28 11.88 8.69
N LEU A 157 2.45 12.36 9.08
CA LEU A 157 2.62 13.67 9.71
C LEU A 157 3.66 14.45 8.92
N ARG A 158 3.37 15.70 8.65
CA ARG A 158 4.28 16.60 7.98
C ARG A 158 4.39 17.89 8.76
N GLY A 159 5.60 18.41 8.86
CA GLY A 159 5.88 19.72 9.37
C GLY A 159 6.88 20.45 8.50
N SER A 160 6.64 21.70 8.19
CA SER A 160 7.65 22.59 7.62
C SER A 160 7.64 23.90 8.37
N PHE A 161 8.83 24.37 8.68
CA PHE A 161 9.05 25.65 9.33
C PHE A 161 10.27 26.30 8.69
N ASP A 162 10.16 27.59 8.42
CA ASP A 162 11.20 28.38 7.80
C ASP A 162 11.12 29.80 8.39
N GLN A 163 12.21 30.29 8.99
CA GLN A 163 12.23 31.56 9.68
C GLN A 163 13.55 32.27 9.49
N GLY A 164 13.47 33.53 9.07
CA GLY A 164 14.56 34.50 9.13
C GLY A 164 14.67 35.12 10.53
N VAL A 165 15.88 35.22 11.04
CA VAL A 165 16.22 35.87 12.30
C VAL A 165 17.17 37.04 12.05
N GLY A 166 16.66 38.24 12.27
CA GLY A 166 17.40 39.46 11.92
C GLY A 166 17.64 39.55 10.41
N LYS A 167 18.75 40.20 10.04
CA LYS A 167 19.13 40.47 8.64
C LYS A 167 19.96 39.34 8.01
N TYR A 168 20.63 38.54 8.84
CA TYR A 168 21.71 37.65 8.38
C TYR A 168 21.43 36.19 8.50
N PHE A 169 20.54 35.76 9.38
CA PHE A 169 20.29 34.34 9.65
C PHE A 169 18.93 33.87 9.12
N ARG A 170 18.91 32.69 8.56
CA ARG A 170 17.67 31.95 8.22
C ARG A 170 17.87 30.50 8.54
N PHE A 171 16.85 29.85 9.11
CA PHE A 171 16.87 28.44 9.37
C PHE A 171 15.52 27.83 9.07
N GLY A 172 15.50 26.55 8.85
CA GLY A 172 14.25 25.84 8.65
C GLY A 172 14.39 24.34 8.83
N LEU A 173 13.25 23.74 8.97
CA LEU A 173 13.06 22.30 9.13
C LEU A 173 11.92 21.85 8.22
N VAL A 174 12.12 20.75 7.51
CA VAL A 174 11.05 20.00 6.88
C VAL A 174 11.10 18.59 7.45
N ASN A 175 10.00 18.15 8.01
CA ASN A 175 9.79 16.79 8.53
C ASN A 175 8.69 16.11 7.74
N ASN A 176 8.92 14.86 7.35
CA ASN A 176 7.89 13.94 6.84
C ASN A 176 8.02 12.64 7.61
N THR A 177 6.99 12.29 8.35
CA THR A 177 6.94 11.06 9.14
C THR A 177 5.73 10.25 8.69
N ASN A 178 5.93 8.96 8.47
CA ASN A 178 4.86 8.04 8.12
C ASN A 178 4.94 6.76 8.94
N TYR A 179 3.78 6.18 9.19
CA TYR A 179 3.62 4.84 9.72
C TYR A 179 2.61 4.12 8.86
N ASN A 180 2.99 2.98 8.31
CA ASN A 180 2.12 2.18 7.47
C ASN A 180 2.00 0.75 7.99
N VAL A 181 0.84 0.16 7.77
CA VAL A 181 0.52 -1.22 8.10
C VAL A 181 -0.07 -1.87 6.86
N THR A 182 0.61 -2.88 6.36
CA THR A 182 0.09 -3.76 5.33
C THR A 182 -0.29 -5.08 5.98
N LYS A 183 -1.53 -5.47 5.83
CA LYS A 183 -2.03 -6.79 6.21
C LYS A 183 -2.42 -7.55 4.96
N GLY A 184 -2.29 -8.84 5.00
CA GLY A 184 -2.82 -9.74 3.99
C GLY A 184 -1.87 -10.84 3.60
N SER A 185 -2.36 -12.07 3.71
CA SER A 185 -1.71 -13.24 3.16
C SER A 185 -1.67 -13.14 1.64
N ASN A 186 -0.61 -13.65 1.04
CA ASN A 186 -0.53 -13.73 -0.42
C ASN A 186 -1.42 -14.87 -0.93
N ILE A 187 -2.72 -14.59 -1.03
CA ILE A 187 -3.69 -15.52 -1.60
C ILE A 187 -3.54 -15.44 -3.11
N GLY A 188 -2.91 -16.46 -3.68
CA GLY A 188 -2.78 -16.58 -5.13
C GLY A 188 -4.13 -16.87 -5.78
N LEU A 189 -4.54 -16.05 -6.74
CA LEU A 189 -5.76 -16.29 -7.52
C LEU A 189 -5.74 -17.64 -8.26
N TYR A 190 -4.56 -18.18 -8.55
CA TYR A 190 -4.44 -19.49 -9.20
C TYR A 190 -5.18 -20.59 -8.43
N GLY A 191 -5.07 -20.62 -7.10
CA GLY A 191 -5.80 -21.59 -6.27
C GLY A 191 -7.32 -21.49 -6.43
N VAL A 192 -7.85 -20.26 -6.59
CA VAL A 192 -9.28 -20.02 -6.82
C VAL A 192 -9.69 -20.41 -8.25
N LEU A 193 -8.88 -20.06 -9.24
CA LEU A 193 -9.17 -20.32 -10.66
C LEU A 193 -9.02 -21.79 -11.05
N SER A 194 -8.21 -22.55 -10.32
CA SER A 194 -7.98 -23.98 -10.58
C SER A 194 -9.02 -24.90 -9.95
N MET A 195 -9.95 -24.35 -9.14
CA MET A 195 -11.01 -25.15 -8.52
C MET A 195 -12.01 -25.67 -9.55
N SER A 196 -12.51 -26.89 -9.32
CA SER A 196 -13.53 -27.51 -10.17
C SER A 196 -14.86 -26.75 -10.07
N PRO A 197 -15.44 -26.26 -11.18
CA PRO A 197 -16.71 -25.55 -11.15
C PRO A 197 -17.92 -26.45 -10.82
N ILE A 198 -17.76 -27.79 -10.87
CA ILE A 198 -18.78 -28.74 -10.45
C ILE A 198 -18.62 -29.22 -9.01
N ALA A 199 -17.66 -28.64 -8.27
CA ALA A 199 -17.49 -28.95 -6.86
C ALA A 199 -18.40 -28.08 -6.00
N ASP A 200 -19.11 -28.71 -5.05
CA ASP A 200 -20.02 -28.04 -4.11
C ASP A 200 -19.24 -27.46 -2.91
N PRO A 201 -19.23 -26.13 -2.76
CA PRO A 201 -18.55 -25.47 -1.67
C PRO A 201 -19.28 -25.52 -0.33
N TYR A 202 -20.48 -26.09 -0.26
CA TYR A 202 -21.31 -26.05 0.92
C TYR A 202 -21.44 -27.42 1.60
N ASN A 203 -21.55 -27.39 2.91
CA ASN A 203 -21.96 -28.49 3.74
C ASN A 203 -23.49 -28.66 3.68
N ALA A 204 -24.00 -29.78 4.17
CA ALA A 204 -25.45 -30.07 4.21
C ALA A 204 -26.25 -29.05 5.07
N ASP A 205 -25.58 -28.35 5.99
CA ASP A 205 -26.15 -27.29 6.82
C ASP A 205 -26.07 -25.90 6.18
N GLY A 206 -25.52 -25.79 4.95
CA GLY A 206 -25.35 -24.53 4.22
C GLY A 206 -24.09 -23.73 4.60
N THR A 207 -23.26 -24.22 5.48
CA THR A 207 -21.96 -23.59 5.78
C THR A 207 -20.94 -23.88 4.69
N LEU A 208 -19.95 -23.00 4.53
CA LEU A 208 -18.86 -23.22 3.57
C LEU A 208 -17.91 -24.30 4.06
N LYS A 209 -17.55 -25.20 3.15
CA LYS A 209 -16.51 -26.19 3.38
C LYS A 209 -15.13 -25.53 3.44
N ARG A 210 -14.26 -26.00 4.29
CA ARG A 210 -12.83 -25.61 4.33
C ARG A 210 -11.99 -26.33 3.30
N THR A 211 -12.35 -27.57 3.00
CA THR A 211 -11.72 -28.40 2.00
C THR A 211 -12.75 -29.02 1.08
N VAL A 212 -12.38 -29.22 -0.17
CA VAL A 212 -13.23 -29.87 -1.19
C VAL A 212 -12.42 -30.95 -1.89
N LYS A 213 -13.00 -32.11 -2.03
CA LYS A 213 -12.44 -33.24 -2.81
C LYS A 213 -12.96 -33.14 -4.23
N TYR A 214 -12.12 -32.73 -5.16
CA TYR A 214 -12.43 -32.66 -6.59
C TYR A 214 -11.53 -33.57 -7.46
N ASN A 215 -10.66 -34.30 -6.82
CA ASN A 215 -9.98 -35.46 -7.43
C ASN A 215 -10.00 -36.62 -6.43
N SER A 216 -9.79 -37.85 -6.91
CA SER A 216 -9.97 -39.06 -6.11
C SER A 216 -8.98 -39.24 -4.96
N GLN A 217 -7.96 -38.39 -4.81
CA GLN A 217 -6.86 -38.58 -3.87
C GLN A 217 -6.57 -37.44 -2.93
N ASP A 218 -6.91 -36.19 -3.28
CA ASP A 218 -6.48 -35.03 -2.48
C ASP A 218 -7.64 -34.11 -2.09
N GLU A 219 -7.69 -33.75 -0.82
CA GLU A 219 -8.48 -32.62 -0.36
C GLU A 219 -7.76 -31.33 -0.72
N SER A 220 -8.47 -30.44 -1.39
CA SER A 220 -7.97 -29.10 -1.69
C SER A 220 -8.57 -28.07 -0.75
N PHE A 221 -7.72 -27.26 -0.17
CA PHE A 221 -8.13 -26.15 0.66
C PHE A 221 -8.90 -25.11 -0.18
N VAL A 222 -10.07 -24.70 0.30
CA VAL A 222 -10.98 -23.83 -0.43
C VAL A 222 -10.72 -22.38 -0.02
N LEU A 223 -10.30 -21.59 -0.97
CA LEU A 223 -10.08 -20.15 -0.80
C LEU A 223 -11.35 -19.37 -1.10
N THR A 224 -12.34 -19.44 -0.21
CA THR A 224 -13.51 -18.58 -0.27
C THR A 224 -13.38 -17.42 0.71
N ARG A 225 -14.11 -16.33 0.44
CA ARG A 225 -14.14 -15.17 1.34
C ARG A 225 -14.50 -15.56 2.76
N GLY A 226 -15.54 -16.38 2.93
CA GLY A 226 -16.00 -16.79 4.26
C GLY A 226 -14.92 -17.54 5.04
N VAL A 227 -14.26 -18.52 4.40
CA VAL A 227 -13.16 -19.29 5.02
C VAL A 227 -11.97 -18.39 5.35
N VAL A 228 -11.57 -17.51 4.43
CA VAL A 228 -10.42 -16.63 4.62
C VAL A 228 -10.68 -15.60 5.72
N GLU A 229 -11.89 -15.05 5.83
CA GLU A 229 -12.26 -14.09 6.89
C GLU A 229 -12.36 -14.79 8.25
N GLU A 230 -12.88 -16.03 8.31
CA GLU A 230 -12.92 -16.83 9.54
C GLU A 230 -11.51 -17.15 10.07
N LEU A 231 -10.55 -17.36 9.16
CA LEU A 231 -9.18 -17.72 9.50
C LEU A 231 -8.24 -16.50 9.65
N GLU A 232 -8.76 -15.26 9.61
CA GLU A 232 -7.92 -14.04 9.63
C GLU A 232 -6.93 -14.02 10.79
N ASP A 233 -7.33 -14.48 11.98
CA ASP A 233 -6.48 -14.50 13.16
C ASP A 233 -5.46 -15.66 13.17
N SER A 234 -5.72 -16.73 12.44
CA SER A 234 -4.85 -17.89 12.30
C SER A 234 -3.96 -17.81 11.05
N TRP A 235 -4.29 -16.95 10.11
CA TRP A 235 -3.52 -16.75 8.88
C TRP A 235 -3.05 -15.30 8.76
N LEU A 236 -2.05 -14.97 9.54
CA LEU A 236 -1.54 -13.61 9.63
C LEU A 236 -0.37 -13.39 8.68
N SER A 237 -0.43 -12.29 7.96
CA SER A 237 0.72 -11.70 7.30
C SER A 237 0.64 -10.20 7.51
N LYS A 238 1.61 -9.63 8.24
CA LYS A 238 1.60 -8.22 8.61
C LYS A 238 2.98 -7.62 8.40
N THR A 239 3.00 -6.47 7.75
CA THR A 239 4.21 -5.66 7.62
C THR A 239 3.91 -4.26 8.14
N GLU A 240 4.73 -3.80 9.06
CA GLU A 240 4.69 -2.44 9.62
C GLU A 240 5.93 -1.68 9.15
N GLY A 241 5.71 -0.49 8.64
CA GLY A 241 6.76 0.43 8.22
C GLY A 241 6.67 1.73 8.99
N PHE A 242 7.76 2.16 9.56
CA PHE A 242 7.93 3.50 10.12
C PHE A 242 9.05 4.23 9.38
N GLY A 243 8.80 5.44 8.95
CA GLY A 243 9.79 6.28 8.30
C GLY A 243 9.70 7.72 8.80
N THR A 244 10.85 8.34 9.07
CA THR A 244 10.93 9.78 9.33
C THR A 244 12.07 10.38 8.54
N TYR A 245 11.77 11.45 7.83
CA TYR A 245 12.66 12.13 6.89
C TYR A 245 12.70 13.58 7.28
N ASN A 246 13.88 14.01 7.73
CA ASN A 246 14.07 15.35 8.27
C ASN A 246 15.11 16.08 7.44
N ASN A 247 14.79 17.28 7.00
CA ASN A 247 15.69 18.18 6.33
C ASN A 247 15.80 19.48 7.14
N LEU A 248 16.94 19.69 7.75
CA LEU A 248 17.27 20.95 8.44
C LEU A 248 18.17 21.78 7.54
N PHE A 249 17.96 23.08 7.54
CA PHE A 249 18.90 24.00 6.92
C PHE A 249 19.17 25.22 7.79
N ALA A 250 20.36 25.73 7.66
CA ALA A 250 20.75 27.02 8.19
C ALA A 250 21.47 27.82 7.10
N GLU A 251 21.10 29.09 6.94
CA GLU A 251 21.68 30.00 5.97
C GLU A 251 22.16 31.24 6.70
N VAL A 252 23.36 31.67 6.38
CA VAL A 252 23.99 32.90 6.88
C VAL A 252 24.33 33.80 5.69
N LYS A 253 23.88 35.05 5.72
CA LYS A 253 24.29 36.11 4.79
C LYS A 253 25.53 36.79 5.33
N CYS A 254 26.53 36.96 4.49
CA CYS A 254 27.75 37.64 4.90
C CYS A 254 27.49 39.15 5.12
N PRO A 255 27.77 39.70 6.33
CA PRO A 255 27.46 41.12 6.62
C PRO A 255 28.32 42.12 5.84
N TRP A 256 29.55 41.74 5.48
CA TRP A 256 30.55 42.59 4.83
C TRP A 256 30.74 42.32 3.33
N MET A 257 30.02 41.32 2.75
CA MET A 257 30.08 40.99 1.33
C MET A 257 28.67 40.79 0.80
N GLU A 258 28.17 41.79 0.10
CA GLU A 258 26.82 41.78 -0.46
C GLU A 258 26.67 40.62 -1.49
N GLY A 259 25.58 39.87 -1.41
CA GLY A 259 25.31 38.75 -2.29
C GLY A 259 25.92 37.40 -1.85
N LEU A 260 26.91 37.40 -0.94
CA LEU A 260 27.49 36.17 -0.42
C LEU A 260 26.62 35.58 0.70
N LYS A 261 26.23 34.31 0.51
CA LYS A 261 25.51 33.53 1.51
C LYS A 261 26.04 32.11 1.58
N TYR A 262 26.09 31.61 2.79
CA TYR A 262 26.49 30.24 3.08
C TYR A 262 25.29 29.49 3.63
N ARG A 263 24.99 28.31 3.04
CA ARG A 263 23.89 27.48 3.46
C ARG A 263 24.37 26.05 3.72
N VAL A 264 24.00 25.53 4.87
CA VAL A 264 24.19 24.14 5.27
C VAL A 264 22.85 23.45 5.26
N ASN A 265 22.80 22.26 4.67
CA ASN A 265 21.64 21.37 4.72
C ASN A 265 22.05 20.06 5.39
N LEU A 266 21.23 19.59 6.32
CA LEU A 266 21.41 18.35 7.04
C LEU A 266 20.16 17.48 6.85
N GLY A 267 20.33 16.34 6.17
CA GLY A 267 19.28 15.34 6.00
C GLY A 267 19.44 14.20 7.01
N LEU A 268 18.43 13.96 7.82
CA LEU A 268 18.37 12.87 8.79
C LEU A 268 17.20 11.96 8.44
N ASN A 269 17.49 10.75 7.96
CA ASN A 269 16.48 9.79 7.55
C ASN A 269 16.59 8.55 8.44
N TYR A 270 15.47 8.13 8.97
CA TYR A 270 15.34 6.87 9.69
C TYR A 270 14.17 6.07 9.11
N ARG A 271 14.41 4.78 8.85
CA ARG A 271 13.38 3.86 8.40
C ARG A 271 13.52 2.54 9.15
N SER A 272 12.39 2.01 9.59
CA SER A 272 12.27 0.69 10.19
C SER A 272 11.11 -0.05 9.52
N THR A 273 11.34 -1.30 9.14
CA THR A 273 10.29 -2.18 8.61
C THR A 273 10.32 -3.47 9.40
N LYS A 274 9.17 -3.87 9.90
CA LYS A 274 8.98 -5.13 10.63
C LYS A 274 7.91 -5.92 9.89
N GLY A 275 8.21 -7.16 9.54
CA GLY A 275 7.27 -8.07 8.89
C GLY A 275 7.25 -9.39 9.62
N GLY A 276 6.10 -10.03 9.65
CA GLY A 276 5.90 -11.35 10.18
C GLY A 276 4.70 -12.02 9.53
N SER A 277 4.76 -13.33 9.44
CA SER A 277 3.65 -14.18 8.99
C SER A 277 3.48 -15.31 9.98
N PHE A 278 2.25 -15.71 10.19
CA PHE A 278 1.87 -16.87 10.99
C PHE A 278 0.80 -17.63 10.23
N THR A 279 0.99 -18.93 10.11
CA THR A 279 0.02 -19.85 9.53
C THR A 279 -0.33 -20.87 10.61
N GLY A 280 -1.52 -20.75 11.15
CA GLY A 280 -2.02 -21.63 12.21
C GLY A 280 -2.53 -22.97 11.66
N GLU A 281 -2.99 -23.79 12.56
CA GLU A 281 -3.61 -25.08 12.27
C GLU A 281 -4.85 -24.93 11.38
N GLY A 282 -5.06 -25.89 10.46
CA GLY A 282 -6.23 -25.95 9.61
C GLY A 282 -6.21 -25.06 8.36
N ILE A 283 -5.10 -24.36 8.09
CA ILE A 283 -4.96 -23.48 6.90
C ILE A 283 -4.37 -24.24 5.71
N ASN A 284 -3.77 -25.39 5.93
CA ASN A 284 -3.17 -26.18 4.87
C ASN A 284 -3.67 -27.62 4.94
N SER A 285 -4.20 -28.14 3.84
CA SER A 285 -4.78 -29.50 3.76
C SER A 285 -3.76 -30.62 3.99
N THR A 286 -2.46 -30.33 3.82
CA THR A 286 -1.40 -31.35 3.94
C THR A 286 -0.76 -31.44 5.31
N THR A 287 -1.05 -30.52 6.23
CA THR A 287 -0.45 -30.48 7.57
C THR A 287 -1.46 -29.97 8.58
N ALA A 288 -2.49 -30.79 8.86
CA ALA A 288 -3.50 -30.44 9.86
C ALA A 288 -2.93 -30.21 11.27
N ASP A 289 -1.71 -30.66 11.54
CA ASP A 289 -1.16 -30.75 12.88
C ASP A 289 0.14 -29.97 13.15
N THR A 290 0.66 -29.20 12.19
CA THR A 290 1.91 -28.44 12.44
C THR A 290 1.78 -26.98 12.03
N PRO A 291 1.78 -26.03 13.00
CA PRO A 291 1.89 -24.61 12.71
C PRO A 291 3.24 -24.32 12.03
N SER A 292 3.23 -23.60 10.92
CA SER A 292 4.45 -23.08 10.29
C SER A 292 4.65 -21.62 10.69
N THR A 293 5.80 -21.33 11.25
CA THR A 293 6.24 -19.95 11.55
C THR A 293 7.03 -19.36 10.40
#